data_3e4681d6c297e0ffc2ab75836bdfbcce
#
_entry.id   3e4681d6c297e0ffc2ab75836bdfbcce
#
_cell.length_a   1.000
_cell.length_b   1.000
_cell.length_c   1.000
_cell.angle_alpha   90.00
_cell.angle_beta   90.00
_cell.angle_gamma   90.00
#
_symmetry.space_group_name_H-M   'P 1'
#
loop_
_entity.id
_entity.type
_entity.pdbx_description
1 polymer ?
#
loop_
_entity_poly.entity_id
_entity_poly.type
_entity_poly.pdbx_seq_one_letter_code
_entity_poly.pdbx_strand_id
1 'polypeptide(L)'
;MAEIVVMPKLNLTMEEGVIVEWNKKVGEMVKKDEVLCSLETEKSVVEMESPASGTLLKIWGVAGERYSIKTPIALIGRPDEDITSVIEQVEKQLSGAKEEEIKPIVPEAVVTTTSGTNIQVKMLPRTRKLAQELGIDLAELSKVYGDRRITDEDVKAFKKDIKTSPEKKLIADPRDRRERMSSMRKAIATRMSESCQNTARLTNITEVDVTRVVQILKERKDEKLSLTAMVMKACALAIQEHEVINTVIDGDEILYKADINIGVAVDIASGLVVPVVRNANHKDVPTLSHEIAKLSEKANQGSLFQAEMEGGSFTVTNVGMLAVELFTPIINFPQTAIMGVGAIQRLPRFVEDSSDKVEGRYIMHLSLTYDHRVIDGAPAARFSRHVRDLLQDADQLFI
;
A
#
# COMPACT_ATOMS: atom_id res chain seq x y z
N MET A 1 -22.49 -19.19 -35.51
CA MET A 1 -21.66 -17.96 -35.44
C MET A 1 -20.80 -18.08 -34.22
N ALA A 2 -19.52 -17.83 -34.37
CA ALA A 2 -18.61 -17.84 -33.23
C ALA A 2 -18.91 -16.68 -32.28
N GLU A 3 -18.94 -16.96 -30.98
CA GLU A 3 -19.24 -15.98 -29.93
C GLU A 3 -17.98 -15.69 -29.11
N ILE A 4 -17.68 -14.40 -28.96
CA ILE A 4 -16.52 -13.93 -28.21
C ILE A 4 -16.90 -13.87 -26.73
N VAL A 5 -16.16 -14.60 -25.91
CA VAL A 5 -16.29 -14.55 -24.45
C VAL A 5 -15.41 -13.40 -23.94
N VAL A 6 -16.01 -12.46 -23.23
CA VAL A 6 -15.31 -11.31 -22.67
C VAL A 6 -15.27 -11.35 -21.15
N MET A 7 -14.30 -10.68 -20.53
CA MET A 7 -14.22 -10.51 -19.10
C MET A 7 -15.50 -9.84 -18.57
N PRO A 8 -16.30 -10.52 -17.72
CA PRO A 8 -17.58 -10.00 -17.24
C PRO A 8 -17.38 -8.93 -16.17
N LYS A 9 -18.39 -8.09 -15.97
CA LYS A 9 -18.50 -7.20 -14.83
C LYS A 9 -19.31 -7.89 -13.73
N LEU A 10 -18.65 -8.49 -12.76
CA LEU A 10 -19.30 -9.28 -11.70
C LEU A 10 -19.85 -8.43 -10.55
N ASN A 11 -19.38 -7.17 -10.40
CA ASN A 11 -19.93 -6.21 -9.44
C ASN A 11 -19.82 -4.77 -9.96
N LEU A 12 -20.51 -3.81 -9.31
CA LEU A 12 -20.61 -2.41 -9.76
C LEU A 12 -19.26 -1.68 -9.76
N THR A 13 -18.34 -2.07 -8.89
CA THR A 13 -17.03 -1.43 -8.71
C THR A 13 -15.89 -2.16 -9.43
N MET A 14 -16.17 -3.29 -10.08
CA MET A 14 -15.15 -4.07 -10.78
C MET A 14 -14.73 -3.36 -12.06
N GLU A 15 -13.44 -3.13 -12.21
CA GLU A 15 -12.80 -2.62 -13.42
C GLU A 15 -11.93 -3.66 -14.10
N GLU A 16 -11.40 -4.64 -13.32
CA GLU A 16 -10.53 -5.71 -13.76
C GLU A 16 -10.81 -7.02 -13.03
N GLY A 17 -10.46 -8.16 -13.65
CA GLY A 17 -10.50 -9.48 -13.02
C GLY A 17 -9.27 -10.31 -13.37
N VAL A 18 -8.91 -11.26 -12.51
CA VAL A 18 -7.81 -12.20 -12.72
C VAL A 18 -8.39 -13.57 -13.05
N ILE A 19 -7.91 -14.20 -14.12
CA ILE A 19 -8.26 -15.60 -14.42
C ILE A 19 -7.41 -16.49 -13.51
N VAL A 20 -8.04 -17.23 -12.61
CA VAL A 20 -7.33 -18.14 -11.69
C VAL A 20 -6.94 -19.42 -12.42
N GLU A 21 -7.95 -20.07 -13.01
CA GLU A 21 -7.74 -21.31 -13.78
C GLU A 21 -8.86 -21.50 -14.82
N TRP A 22 -8.54 -22.23 -15.87
CA TRP A 22 -9.50 -22.66 -16.88
C TRP A 22 -9.97 -24.08 -16.59
N ASN A 23 -11.29 -24.26 -16.47
CA ASN A 23 -11.93 -25.56 -16.26
C ASN A 23 -12.10 -26.34 -17.58
N LYS A 24 -11.92 -25.65 -18.72
CA LYS A 24 -12.05 -26.22 -20.07
C LYS A 24 -10.81 -25.93 -20.90
N LYS A 25 -10.50 -26.84 -21.83
CA LYS A 25 -9.38 -26.74 -22.78
C LYS A 25 -9.85 -26.41 -24.19
N VAL A 26 -8.99 -25.81 -24.98
CA VAL A 26 -9.25 -25.59 -26.41
C VAL A 26 -9.55 -26.92 -27.10
N GLY A 27 -10.65 -26.96 -27.86
CA GLY A 27 -11.18 -28.16 -28.51
C GLY A 27 -12.29 -28.89 -27.72
N GLU A 28 -12.51 -28.53 -26.46
CA GLU A 28 -13.60 -29.15 -25.67
C GLU A 28 -14.98 -28.52 -25.96
N MET A 29 -16.00 -29.34 -25.94
CA MET A 29 -17.37 -28.90 -26.09
C MET A 29 -17.88 -28.32 -24.77
N VAL A 30 -18.54 -27.16 -24.84
CA VAL A 30 -19.09 -26.43 -23.72
C VAL A 30 -20.57 -26.18 -23.95
N LYS A 31 -21.39 -26.37 -22.93
CA LYS A 31 -22.82 -26.01 -22.94
C LYS A 31 -22.99 -24.60 -22.36
N LYS A 32 -24.07 -23.95 -22.76
CA LYS A 32 -24.46 -22.69 -22.13
C LYS A 32 -24.66 -22.91 -20.62
N ASP A 33 -24.21 -21.93 -19.80
CA ASP A 33 -24.25 -21.94 -18.34
C ASP A 33 -23.33 -23.02 -17.69
N GLU A 34 -22.41 -23.63 -18.45
CA GLU A 34 -21.37 -24.52 -17.94
C GLU A 34 -20.11 -23.70 -17.54
N VAL A 35 -19.46 -24.03 -16.41
CA VAL A 35 -18.31 -23.31 -15.88
C VAL A 35 -17.13 -23.38 -16.84
N LEU A 36 -16.66 -22.23 -17.30
CA LEU A 36 -15.50 -22.06 -18.19
C LEU A 36 -14.19 -21.87 -17.44
N CYS A 37 -14.20 -20.97 -16.48
CA CYS A 37 -13.00 -20.60 -15.71
C CYS A 37 -13.40 -20.02 -14.35
N SER A 38 -12.44 -19.98 -13.44
CA SER A 38 -12.56 -19.29 -12.15
C SER A 38 -11.93 -17.92 -12.24
N LEU A 39 -12.65 -16.87 -11.84
CA LEU A 39 -12.22 -15.49 -11.83
C LEU A 39 -12.03 -15.00 -10.40
N GLU A 40 -10.88 -14.44 -10.09
CA GLU A 40 -10.63 -13.75 -8.83
C GLU A 40 -10.99 -12.27 -8.99
N THR A 41 -11.88 -11.80 -8.14
CA THR A 41 -12.20 -10.38 -7.96
C THR A 41 -11.56 -9.87 -6.68
N GLU A 42 -11.60 -8.57 -6.41
CA GLU A 42 -11.06 -8.01 -5.16
C GLU A 42 -11.60 -8.65 -3.88
N LYS A 43 -12.76 -9.32 -3.95
CA LYS A 43 -13.50 -9.80 -2.77
C LYS A 43 -13.71 -11.31 -2.72
N SER A 44 -13.67 -12.02 -3.85
CA SER A 44 -13.96 -13.45 -3.91
C SER A 44 -13.50 -14.07 -5.23
N VAL A 45 -13.38 -15.40 -5.24
CA VAL A 45 -13.27 -16.20 -6.47
C VAL A 45 -14.67 -16.57 -6.89
N VAL A 46 -15.03 -16.29 -8.15
CA VAL A 46 -16.34 -16.53 -8.74
C VAL A 46 -16.16 -17.40 -9.98
N GLU A 47 -16.99 -18.40 -10.15
CA GLU A 47 -17.01 -19.22 -11.35
C GLU A 47 -17.70 -18.45 -12.49
N MET A 48 -17.05 -18.43 -13.65
CA MET A 48 -17.58 -17.82 -14.86
C MET A 48 -18.22 -18.89 -15.73
N GLU A 49 -19.51 -18.74 -16.01
CA GLU A 49 -20.28 -19.63 -16.85
C GLU A 49 -20.19 -19.23 -18.34
N SER A 50 -20.35 -20.21 -19.21
CA SER A 50 -20.34 -20.00 -20.66
C SER A 50 -21.59 -19.26 -21.13
N PRO A 51 -21.47 -18.16 -21.91
CA PRO A 51 -22.62 -17.47 -22.47
C PRO A 51 -23.29 -18.25 -23.61
N ALA A 52 -22.58 -19.20 -24.23
CA ALA A 52 -23.05 -19.96 -25.39
C ALA A 52 -22.68 -21.44 -25.34
N SER A 53 -23.37 -22.24 -26.17
CA SER A 53 -23.01 -23.64 -26.41
C SER A 53 -22.18 -23.77 -27.70
N GLY A 54 -21.07 -24.51 -27.63
CA GLY A 54 -20.17 -24.73 -28.78
C GLY A 54 -18.88 -25.40 -28.38
N THR A 55 -17.90 -25.39 -29.27
CA THR A 55 -16.55 -25.84 -28.96
C THR A 55 -15.70 -24.63 -28.61
N LEU A 56 -14.87 -24.73 -27.57
CA LEU A 56 -13.92 -23.69 -27.19
C LEU A 56 -12.79 -23.66 -28.22
N LEU A 57 -12.85 -22.69 -29.15
CA LEU A 57 -11.98 -22.63 -30.31
C LEU A 57 -10.63 -21.98 -30.03
N LYS A 58 -10.64 -20.96 -29.16
CA LYS A 58 -9.42 -20.25 -28.78
C LYS A 58 -9.54 -19.65 -27.38
N ILE A 59 -8.42 -19.61 -26.66
CA ILE A 59 -8.26 -18.94 -25.36
C ILE A 59 -7.17 -17.89 -25.54
N TRP A 60 -7.46 -16.63 -25.24
CA TRP A 60 -6.48 -15.53 -25.17
C TRP A 60 -6.11 -15.21 -23.72
N GLY A 61 -7.04 -15.48 -22.79
CA GLY A 61 -6.82 -15.21 -21.37
C GLY A 61 -5.87 -16.21 -20.72
N VAL A 62 -4.76 -15.73 -20.20
CA VAL A 62 -3.75 -16.57 -19.51
C VAL A 62 -4.10 -16.67 -18.04
N ALA A 63 -4.05 -17.88 -17.47
CA ALA A 63 -4.25 -18.07 -16.04
C ALA A 63 -3.17 -17.33 -15.23
N GLY A 64 -3.59 -16.59 -14.21
CA GLY A 64 -2.76 -15.74 -13.37
C GLY A 64 -2.56 -14.31 -13.90
N GLU A 65 -3.11 -13.96 -15.06
CA GLU A 65 -3.06 -12.60 -15.61
C GLU A 65 -4.36 -11.83 -15.36
N ARG A 66 -4.25 -10.50 -15.35
CA ARG A 66 -5.33 -9.55 -15.10
C ARG A 66 -5.86 -8.98 -16.42
N TYR A 67 -7.17 -8.88 -16.54
CA TYR A 67 -7.85 -8.37 -17.72
C TYR A 67 -8.93 -7.37 -17.33
N SER A 68 -8.98 -6.24 -18.04
CA SER A 68 -10.04 -5.24 -17.87
C SER A 68 -11.39 -5.80 -18.33
N ILE A 69 -12.49 -5.31 -17.75
CA ILE A 69 -13.85 -5.70 -18.18
C ILE A 69 -14.04 -5.49 -19.68
N LYS A 70 -14.83 -6.38 -20.32
CA LYS A 70 -15.07 -6.43 -21.77
C LYS A 70 -13.86 -6.81 -22.62
N THR A 71 -12.69 -7.11 -22.04
CA THR A 71 -11.57 -7.67 -22.80
C THR A 71 -11.90 -9.07 -23.28
N PRO A 72 -11.69 -9.40 -24.57
CA PRO A 72 -11.86 -10.74 -25.10
C PRO A 72 -10.91 -11.74 -24.43
N ILE A 73 -11.44 -12.83 -23.88
CA ILE A 73 -10.65 -13.86 -23.17
C ILE A 73 -10.74 -15.23 -23.81
N ALA A 74 -11.83 -15.55 -24.55
CA ALA A 74 -11.95 -16.80 -25.28
C ALA A 74 -12.93 -16.68 -26.45
N LEU A 75 -12.96 -17.70 -27.31
CA LEU A 75 -13.86 -17.82 -28.47
C LEU A 75 -14.53 -19.18 -28.45
N ILE A 76 -15.87 -19.19 -28.54
CA ILE A 76 -16.69 -20.39 -28.64
C ILE A 76 -17.41 -20.39 -29.98
N GLY A 77 -17.42 -21.52 -30.69
CA GLY A 77 -18.08 -21.63 -31.98
C GLY A 77 -18.20 -23.08 -32.46
N ARG A 78 -18.51 -23.28 -33.75
CA ARG A 78 -18.53 -24.61 -34.36
C ARG A 78 -17.13 -24.98 -34.85
N PRO A 79 -16.75 -26.28 -34.79
CA PRO A 79 -15.40 -26.72 -35.17
C PRO A 79 -14.99 -26.37 -36.62
N ASP A 80 -15.97 -26.26 -37.54
CA ASP A 80 -15.75 -26.03 -38.96
C ASP A 80 -16.01 -24.56 -39.39
N GLU A 81 -16.16 -23.64 -38.45
CA GLU A 81 -16.43 -22.24 -38.74
C GLU A 81 -15.14 -21.47 -39.05
N ASP A 82 -15.12 -20.70 -40.16
CA ASP A 82 -13.96 -19.84 -40.48
C ASP A 82 -13.92 -18.66 -39.50
N ILE A 83 -12.97 -18.75 -38.57
CA ILE A 83 -12.78 -17.80 -37.49
C ILE A 83 -11.58 -16.84 -37.73
N THR A 84 -10.93 -16.94 -38.89
CA THR A 84 -9.70 -16.18 -39.19
C THR A 84 -9.91 -14.67 -39.04
N SER A 85 -11.00 -14.15 -39.60
CA SER A 85 -11.33 -12.73 -39.52
C SER A 85 -11.66 -12.24 -38.09
N VAL A 86 -12.28 -13.13 -37.28
CA VAL A 86 -12.62 -12.81 -35.87
C VAL A 86 -11.36 -12.79 -35.02
N ILE A 87 -10.45 -13.74 -35.24
CA ILE A 87 -9.17 -13.79 -34.53
C ILE A 87 -8.33 -12.54 -34.83
N GLU A 88 -8.19 -12.14 -36.10
CA GLU A 88 -7.45 -10.95 -36.50
C GLU A 88 -8.02 -9.68 -35.90
N GLN A 89 -9.36 -9.55 -35.85
CA GLN A 89 -10.01 -8.41 -35.20
C GLN A 89 -9.72 -8.35 -33.69
N VAL A 90 -9.83 -9.47 -33.00
CA VAL A 90 -9.59 -9.56 -31.54
C VAL A 90 -8.12 -9.32 -31.22
N GLU A 91 -7.19 -9.88 -32.01
CA GLU A 91 -5.75 -9.68 -31.81
C GLU A 91 -5.35 -8.23 -32.06
N LYS A 92 -5.99 -7.56 -33.03
CA LYS A 92 -5.82 -6.11 -33.26
C LYS A 92 -6.38 -5.26 -32.13
N GLN A 93 -7.51 -5.65 -31.52
CA GLN A 93 -8.04 -5.01 -30.31
C GLN A 93 -7.14 -5.24 -29.08
N LEU A 94 -6.63 -6.44 -28.88
CA LEU A 94 -5.73 -6.76 -27.78
C LEU A 94 -4.35 -6.06 -27.93
N SER A 95 -3.88 -5.85 -29.14
CA SER A 95 -2.66 -5.07 -29.40
C SER A 95 -2.87 -3.56 -29.28
N GLY A 96 -4.08 -3.06 -29.62
CA GLY A 96 -4.45 -1.64 -29.47
C GLY A 96 -4.77 -1.25 -28.02
N ALA A 97 -5.33 -2.16 -27.23
CA ALA A 97 -5.64 -1.91 -25.82
C ALA A 97 -4.37 -1.85 -24.92
N LYS A 98 -3.21 -2.27 -25.41
CA LYS A 98 -1.92 -2.07 -24.73
C LYS A 98 -1.34 -0.66 -24.89
N GLU A 99 -1.96 0.21 -25.70
CA GLU A 99 -1.46 1.56 -25.97
C GLU A 99 -2.29 2.71 -25.34
N GLU A 100 -3.42 2.45 -24.67
CA GLU A 100 -4.30 3.51 -24.13
C GLU A 100 -4.34 3.69 -22.62
N GLU A 101 -3.54 2.99 -21.83
CA GLU A 101 -3.44 3.29 -20.39
C GLU A 101 -2.02 3.69 -20.04
N ILE A 102 -1.75 4.98 -20.03
CA ILE A 102 -1.00 5.82 -19.09
C ILE A 102 -0.81 7.18 -19.76
N LYS A 103 -1.69 8.13 -19.50
CA LYS A 103 -1.36 9.56 -19.58
C LYS A 103 -0.94 10.01 -18.18
N PRO A 104 0.35 10.21 -17.92
CA PRO A 104 0.74 10.97 -16.74
C PRO A 104 0.46 12.44 -17.03
N ILE A 105 -0.35 13.06 -16.19
CA ILE A 105 -0.41 14.52 -16.06
C ILE A 105 0.92 14.94 -15.48
N VAL A 106 1.78 15.54 -16.29
CA VAL A 106 3.02 16.16 -15.85
C VAL A 106 2.69 17.57 -15.38
N PRO A 107 2.93 17.94 -14.12
CA PRO A 107 2.95 19.35 -13.74
C PRO A 107 4.16 20.03 -14.42
N GLU A 108 3.95 21.17 -15.02
CA GLU A 108 5.01 22.05 -15.50
C GLU A 108 5.98 22.35 -14.37
N ALA A 109 7.13 21.69 -14.38
CA ALA A 109 8.23 22.06 -13.50
C ALA A 109 9.01 23.21 -14.13
N VAL A 110 9.05 24.29 -13.41
CA VAL A 110 9.92 25.46 -13.58
C VAL A 110 11.34 25.02 -13.90
N VAL A 111 11.81 25.45 -15.07
CA VAL A 111 13.20 25.26 -15.51
C VAL A 111 14.11 26.10 -14.63
N THR A 112 14.76 25.47 -13.68
CA THR A 112 15.98 26.00 -13.08
C THR A 112 17.17 25.51 -13.90
N THR A 113 17.74 26.43 -14.64
CA THR A 113 19.03 26.28 -15.33
C THR A 113 20.15 26.05 -14.31
N THR A 114 20.65 24.82 -14.21
CA THR A 114 21.97 24.56 -13.66
C THR A 114 22.94 24.28 -14.80
N SER A 115 23.95 25.12 -14.88
CA SER A 115 25.09 25.06 -15.77
C SER A 115 25.86 23.75 -15.60
N GLY A 116 26.15 23.05 -16.69
CA GLY A 116 27.10 21.95 -16.62
C GLY A 116 27.20 21.12 -17.90
N THR A 117 28.26 21.38 -18.69
CA THR A 117 28.80 20.61 -19.82
C THR A 117 27.98 20.60 -21.10
N ASN A 118 28.43 21.40 -22.03
CA ASN A 118 27.97 21.50 -23.40
C ASN A 118 28.38 20.25 -24.19
N ILE A 119 27.64 19.14 -24.06
CA ILE A 119 27.81 17.96 -24.91
C ILE A 119 27.14 18.26 -26.23
N GLN A 120 27.91 18.64 -27.25
CA GLN A 120 27.41 18.84 -28.60
C GLN A 120 27.06 17.48 -29.24
N VAL A 121 25.84 17.01 -29.00
CA VAL A 121 25.33 15.81 -29.68
C VAL A 121 24.99 16.17 -31.13
N LYS A 122 25.67 15.54 -32.10
CA LYS A 122 25.44 15.76 -33.52
C LYS A 122 24.15 15.07 -33.98
N MET A 123 23.02 15.80 -33.94
CA MET A 123 21.71 15.32 -34.41
C MET A 123 20.92 16.42 -35.08
N LEU A 124 19.94 16.04 -35.91
CA LEU A 124 19.03 16.99 -36.55
C LEU A 124 18.03 17.55 -35.52
N PRO A 125 17.52 18.78 -35.69
CA PRO A 125 16.48 19.34 -34.82
C PRO A 125 15.25 18.44 -34.68
N ARG A 126 14.86 17.76 -35.77
CA ARG A 126 13.76 16.80 -35.78
C ARG A 126 14.05 15.58 -34.88
N THR A 127 15.25 15.02 -34.96
CA THR A 127 15.69 13.88 -34.15
C THR A 127 15.78 14.25 -32.66
N ARG A 128 16.19 15.49 -32.35
CA ARG A 128 16.20 16.00 -30.97
C ARG A 128 14.78 16.11 -30.42
N LYS A 129 13.84 16.61 -31.22
CA LYS A 129 12.43 16.70 -30.84
C LYS A 129 11.83 15.31 -30.60
N LEU A 130 12.13 14.35 -31.47
CA LEU A 130 11.71 12.96 -31.31
C LEU A 130 12.28 12.31 -30.02
N ALA A 131 13.54 12.57 -29.68
CA ALA A 131 14.14 12.07 -28.42
C ALA A 131 13.45 12.69 -27.20
N GLN A 132 13.12 13.98 -27.22
CA GLN A 132 12.36 14.66 -26.18
C GLN A 132 10.93 14.14 -26.04
N GLU A 133 10.21 13.94 -27.15
CA GLU A 133 8.86 13.36 -27.17
C GLU A 133 8.83 11.92 -26.64
N LEU A 134 9.92 11.20 -26.80
CA LEU A 134 10.08 9.83 -26.30
C LEU A 134 10.68 9.74 -24.89
N GLY A 135 10.97 10.88 -24.24
CA GLY A 135 11.50 10.96 -22.87
C GLY A 135 12.92 10.40 -22.72
N ILE A 136 13.75 10.45 -23.80
CA ILE A 136 15.10 9.89 -23.81
C ILE A 136 16.13 10.97 -23.50
N ASP A 137 17.01 10.72 -22.51
CA ASP A 137 18.09 11.63 -22.17
C ASP A 137 19.16 11.66 -23.28
N LEU A 138 19.43 12.86 -23.79
CA LEU A 138 20.41 13.09 -24.84
C LEU A 138 21.85 12.73 -24.40
N ALA A 139 22.16 12.81 -23.11
CA ALA A 139 23.44 12.43 -22.55
C ALA A 139 23.62 10.89 -22.61
N GLU A 140 22.57 10.13 -22.41
CA GLU A 140 22.62 8.65 -22.53
C GLU A 140 22.76 8.22 -23.98
N LEU A 141 22.03 8.84 -24.91
CA LEU A 141 22.21 8.61 -26.35
C LEU A 141 23.65 8.89 -26.79
N SER A 142 24.25 9.97 -26.29
CA SER A 142 25.64 10.32 -26.59
C SER A 142 26.64 9.26 -26.08
N LYS A 143 26.42 8.69 -24.93
CA LYS A 143 27.26 7.61 -24.36
C LYS A 143 27.26 6.35 -25.22
N VAL A 144 26.11 5.99 -25.79
CA VAL A 144 25.95 4.77 -26.60
C VAL A 144 26.43 4.95 -28.01
N TYR A 145 26.15 6.08 -28.67
CA TYR A 145 26.43 6.32 -30.08
C TYR A 145 27.69 7.16 -30.34
N GLY A 146 28.32 7.69 -29.27
CA GLY A 146 29.56 8.46 -29.39
C GLY A 146 29.41 9.72 -30.25
N ASP A 147 30.48 10.08 -30.98
CA ASP A 147 30.56 11.27 -31.83
C ASP A 147 29.88 11.17 -33.20
N ARG A 148 29.24 10.02 -33.51
CA ARG A 148 28.54 9.87 -34.79
C ARG A 148 27.22 10.63 -34.77
N ARG A 149 26.75 10.99 -35.99
CA ARG A 149 25.42 11.65 -36.12
C ARG A 149 24.32 10.67 -35.77
N ILE A 150 23.47 11.03 -34.81
CA ILE A 150 22.32 10.24 -34.33
C ILE A 150 21.11 10.49 -35.22
N THR A 151 20.46 9.41 -35.70
CA THR A 151 19.30 9.42 -36.59
C THR A 151 18.00 9.12 -35.81
N ASP A 152 16.84 9.34 -36.45
CA ASP A 152 15.53 9.00 -35.90
C ASP A 152 15.40 7.49 -35.63
N GLU A 153 16.07 6.65 -36.43
CA GLU A 153 16.13 5.19 -36.25
C GLU A 153 16.94 4.79 -35.03
N ASP A 154 18.03 5.50 -34.76
CA ASP A 154 18.87 5.25 -33.56
C ASP A 154 18.10 5.57 -32.29
N VAL A 155 17.31 6.66 -32.29
CA VAL A 155 16.46 7.04 -31.16
C VAL A 155 15.35 6.01 -30.89
N LYS A 156 14.74 5.48 -31.97
CA LYS A 156 13.72 4.42 -31.84
C LYS A 156 14.33 3.09 -31.40
N ALA A 157 15.51 2.74 -31.91
CA ALA A 157 16.25 1.54 -31.51
C ALA A 157 16.65 1.62 -30.02
N PHE A 158 17.16 2.76 -29.59
CA PHE A 158 17.53 2.99 -28.20
C PHE A 158 16.32 2.85 -27.25
N LYS A 159 15.15 3.35 -27.65
CA LYS A 159 13.90 3.15 -26.88
C LYS A 159 13.49 1.67 -26.84
N LYS A 160 13.69 0.94 -27.94
CA LYS A 160 13.41 -0.49 -27.99
C LYS A 160 14.37 -1.27 -27.10
N ASP A 161 15.64 -0.89 -27.07
CA ASP A 161 16.66 -1.52 -26.23
C ASP A 161 16.47 -1.20 -24.73
N ILE A 162 15.98 -0.01 -24.36
CA ILE A 162 15.57 0.31 -22.98
C ILE A 162 14.37 -0.57 -22.58
N LYS A 163 13.39 -0.77 -23.46
CA LYS A 163 12.24 -1.67 -23.20
C LYS A 163 12.64 -3.17 -23.19
N THR A 164 13.74 -3.53 -23.84
CA THR A 164 14.28 -4.90 -23.91
C THR A 164 15.52 -5.10 -23.06
N SER A 165 15.95 -4.08 -22.30
CA SER A 165 16.99 -4.28 -21.28
C SER A 165 16.50 -5.40 -20.37
N PRO A 166 17.15 -6.59 -20.37
CA PRO A 166 16.68 -7.69 -19.55
C PRO A 166 16.69 -7.18 -18.11
N GLU A 167 15.53 -7.21 -17.45
CA GLU A 167 15.52 -7.19 -15.99
C GLU A 167 16.66 -8.07 -15.55
N LYS A 168 17.61 -7.52 -14.80
CA LYS A 168 18.80 -8.25 -14.34
C LYS A 168 18.27 -9.42 -13.51
N LYS A 169 17.92 -10.53 -14.19
CA LYS A 169 17.46 -11.74 -13.51
C LYS A 169 18.58 -12.12 -12.58
N LEU A 170 18.32 -12.02 -11.28
CA LEU A 170 19.22 -12.50 -10.25
C LEU A 170 19.62 -13.91 -10.65
N ILE A 171 20.93 -14.15 -10.85
CA ILE A 171 21.49 -15.48 -11.04
C ILE A 171 21.28 -16.17 -9.69
N ALA A 172 20.25 -17.02 -9.61
CA ALA A 172 19.96 -17.75 -8.40
C ALA A 172 20.90 -18.95 -8.30
N ASP A 173 21.48 -19.16 -7.12
CA ASP A 173 22.14 -20.41 -6.77
C ASP A 173 21.09 -21.55 -6.84
N PRO A 174 21.44 -22.75 -7.32
CA PRO A 174 20.53 -23.91 -7.32
C PRO A 174 19.96 -24.26 -5.93
N ARG A 175 20.62 -23.81 -4.87
CA ARG A 175 20.18 -23.98 -3.46
C ARG A 175 19.18 -22.91 -3.02
N ASP A 176 19.00 -21.82 -3.79
CA ASP A 176 18.10 -20.73 -3.47
C ASP A 176 16.65 -21.18 -3.63
N ARG A 177 15.83 -20.90 -2.61
CA ARG A 177 14.39 -21.11 -2.68
C ARG A 177 13.72 -19.88 -3.28
N ARG A 178 12.93 -20.09 -4.33
CA ARG A 178 12.04 -19.05 -4.91
C ARG A 178 10.61 -19.34 -4.53
N GLU A 179 9.92 -18.32 -4.03
CA GLU A 179 8.51 -18.38 -3.66
C GLU A 179 7.78 -17.20 -4.28
N ARG A 180 6.61 -17.44 -4.87
CA ARG A 180 5.75 -16.36 -5.39
C ARG A 180 5.06 -15.69 -4.22
N MET A 181 5.00 -14.34 -4.24
CA MET A 181 4.21 -13.59 -3.28
C MET A 181 2.73 -13.99 -3.41
N SER A 182 2.09 -14.22 -2.27
CA SER A 182 0.63 -14.39 -2.18
C SER A 182 -0.08 -13.07 -2.59
N SER A 183 -1.36 -13.15 -2.96
CA SER A 183 -2.18 -11.97 -3.30
C SER A 183 -2.15 -10.93 -2.19
N MET A 184 -2.34 -11.35 -0.94
CA MET A 184 -2.24 -10.49 0.24
C MET A 184 -0.85 -9.83 0.36
N ARG A 185 0.24 -10.58 0.18
CA ARG A 185 1.61 -10.03 0.24
C ARG A 185 1.86 -9.01 -0.86
N LYS A 186 1.34 -9.24 -2.07
CA LYS A 186 1.41 -8.27 -3.18
C LYS A 186 0.66 -6.98 -2.83
N ALA A 187 -0.56 -7.08 -2.30
CA ALA A 187 -1.36 -5.92 -1.89
C ALA A 187 -0.64 -5.10 -0.80
N ILE A 188 -0.06 -5.77 0.21
CA ILE A 188 0.75 -5.10 1.24
C ILE A 188 1.97 -4.40 0.61
N ALA A 189 2.69 -5.07 -0.28
CA ALA A 189 3.86 -4.50 -0.95
C ALA A 189 3.50 -3.24 -1.75
N THR A 190 2.41 -3.28 -2.52
CA THR A 190 1.91 -2.12 -3.27
C THR A 190 1.56 -0.97 -2.33
N ARG A 191 0.73 -1.19 -1.30
CA ARG A 191 0.35 -0.14 -0.33
C ARG A 191 1.53 0.47 0.40
N MET A 192 2.52 -0.34 0.80
CA MET A 192 3.72 0.17 1.47
C MET A 192 4.60 0.99 0.52
N SER A 193 4.73 0.55 -0.73
CA SER A 193 5.45 1.31 -1.76
C SER A 193 4.75 2.63 -2.07
N GLU A 194 3.44 2.64 -2.22
CA GLU A 194 2.62 3.85 -2.43
C GLU A 194 2.76 4.82 -1.26
N SER A 195 2.67 4.34 -0.02
CA SER A 195 2.91 5.17 1.17
C SER A 195 4.29 5.81 1.12
N CYS A 196 5.34 5.02 0.81
CA CYS A 196 6.70 5.51 0.74
C CYS A 196 6.94 6.54 -0.36
N GLN A 197 6.27 6.41 -1.50
CA GLN A 197 6.40 7.32 -2.65
C GLN A 197 5.56 8.58 -2.51
N ASN A 198 4.40 8.47 -1.85
CA ASN A 198 3.40 9.54 -1.76
C ASN A 198 3.43 10.31 -0.43
N THR A 199 4.43 10.13 0.43
CA THR A 199 4.55 10.84 1.71
C THR A 199 5.95 11.41 1.91
N ALA A 200 6.03 12.67 2.38
CA ALA A 200 7.28 13.30 2.84
C ALA A 200 7.48 12.98 4.34
N ARG A 201 7.88 11.72 4.63
CA ARG A 201 7.90 11.18 5.99
C ARG A 201 9.02 11.77 6.84
N LEU A 202 8.65 12.23 8.03
CA LEU A 202 9.56 12.57 9.13
C LEU A 202 9.13 11.81 10.39
N THR A 203 10.08 11.41 11.23
CA THR A 203 9.78 10.74 12.50
C THR A 203 10.40 11.50 13.65
N ASN A 204 9.56 11.88 14.62
CA ASN A 204 9.96 12.41 15.91
C ASN A 204 9.93 11.27 16.94
N ILE A 205 11.00 11.16 17.74
CA ILE A 205 11.08 10.16 18.82
C ILE A 205 11.07 10.91 20.15
N THR A 206 10.18 10.46 21.04
CA THR A 206 9.96 11.06 22.35
C THR A 206 10.14 10.02 23.45
N GLU A 207 11.04 10.26 24.38
CA GLU A 207 11.17 9.44 25.60
C GLU A 207 10.01 9.75 26.56
N VAL A 208 9.41 8.71 27.15
CA VAL A 208 8.27 8.81 28.06
C VAL A 208 8.53 7.98 29.30
N ASP A 209 8.43 8.57 30.48
CA ASP A 209 8.36 7.84 31.74
C ASP A 209 6.96 7.24 31.92
N VAL A 210 6.85 5.93 31.79
CA VAL A 210 5.60 5.17 31.89
C VAL A 210 5.51 4.42 33.22
N THR A 211 6.23 4.88 34.26
CA THR A 211 6.23 4.24 35.57
C THR A 211 4.81 4.17 36.16
N ARG A 212 4.02 5.24 36.05
CA ARG A 212 2.63 5.25 36.50
C ARG A 212 1.74 4.31 35.68
N VAL A 213 1.91 4.28 34.35
CA VAL A 213 1.23 3.30 33.46
C VAL A 213 1.48 1.87 33.93
N VAL A 214 2.73 1.51 34.18
CA VAL A 214 3.11 0.15 34.62
C VAL A 214 2.51 -0.16 35.99
N GLN A 215 2.44 0.83 36.89
CA GLN A 215 1.80 0.66 38.22
C GLN A 215 0.29 0.40 38.04
N ILE A 216 -0.43 1.21 37.27
CA ILE A 216 -1.86 1.04 36.98
C ILE A 216 -2.15 -0.33 36.39
N LEU A 217 -1.36 -0.77 35.41
CA LEU A 217 -1.52 -2.10 34.79
C LEU A 217 -1.34 -3.24 35.81
N LYS A 218 -0.53 -3.05 36.87
CA LYS A 218 -0.36 -4.01 37.95
C LYS A 218 -1.48 -3.93 39.00
N GLU A 219 -1.89 -2.73 39.38
CA GLU A 219 -2.95 -2.46 40.35
C GLU A 219 -4.32 -2.92 39.87
N ARG A 220 -4.62 -2.68 38.57
CA ARG A 220 -5.91 -2.99 37.93
C ARG A 220 -5.85 -4.22 37.02
N LYS A 221 -5.12 -5.24 37.44
CA LYS A 221 -4.86 -6.45 36.66
C LYS A 221 -6.13 -7.20 36.24
N ASP A 222 -7.15 -7.17 37.11
CA ASP A 222 -8.44 -7.85 36.86
C ASP A 222 -9.23 -7.24 35.71
N GLU A 223 -8.97 -5.97 35.38
CA GLU A 223 -9.62 -5.27 34.27
C GLU A 223 -9.00 -5.57 32.89
N LYS A 224 -7.91 -6.36 32.86
CA LYS A 224 -7.21 -6.75 31.62
C LYS A 224 -6.81 -5.57 30.73
N LEU A 225 -6.40 -4.45 31.36
CA LEU A 225 -5.95 -3.27 30.66
C LEU A 225 -4.71 -3.57 29.81
N SER A 226 -4.58 -2.91 28.65
CA SER A 226 -3.42 -3.04 27.79
C SER A 226 -2.67 -1.71 27.63
N LEU A 227 -1.34 -1.77 27.52
CA LEU A 227 -0.49 -0.63 27.20
C LEU A 227 -0.95 0.05 25.89
N THR A 228 -1.27 -0.73 24.87
CA THR A 228 -1.74 -0.21 23.57
C THR A 228 -3.01 0.60 23.71
N ALA A 229 -3.96 0.17 24.56
CA ALA A 229 -5.19 0.92 24.83
C ALA A 229 -4.91 2.24 25.57
N MET A 230 -3.97 2.24 26.53
CA MET A 230 -3.58 3.48 27.22
C MET A 230 -2.90 4.47 26.28
N VAL A 231 -1.99 4.02 25.41
CA VAL A 231 -1.39 4.87 24.38
C VAL A 231 -2.44 5.35 23.38
N MET A 232 -3.37 4.48 22.93
CA MET A 232 -4.46 4.86 22.05
C MET A 232 -5.35 5.92 22.67
N LYS A 233 -5.70 5.78 23.96
CA LYS A 233 -6.48 6.78 24.68
C LYS A 233 -5.75 8.12 24.77
N ALA A 234 -4.47 8.10 25.13
CA ALA A 234 -3.65 9.31 25.18
C ALA A 234 -3.57 10.00 23.80
N CYS A 235 -3.36 9.21 22.71
CA CYS A 235 -3.38 9.76 21.36
C CYS A 235 -4.76 10.34 21.01
N ALA A 236 -5.86 9.64 21.35
CA ALA A 236 -7.22 10.09 21.04
C ALA A 236 -7.57 11.41 21.75
N LEU A 237 -7.16 11.57 23.01
CA LEU A 237 -7.35 12.82 23.77
C LEU A 237 -6.48 13.95 23.17
N ALA A 238 -5.22 13.66 22.89
CA ALA A 238 -4.32 14.66 22.30
C ALA A 238 -4.78 15.11 20.89
N ILE A 239 -5.33 14.21 20.07
CA ILE A 239 -5.88 14.53 18.75
C ILE A 239 -7.00 15.58 18.83
N GLN A 240 -7.82 15.58 19.87
CA GLN A 240 -8.90 16.56 20.04
C GLN A 240 -8.37 18.01 20.10
N GLU A 241 -7.15 18.21 20.63
CA GLU A 241 -6.49 19.52 20.70
C GLU A 241 -5.51 19.77 19.53
N HIS A 242 -5.20 18.74 18.75
CA HIS A 242 -4.26 18.76 17.63
C HIS A 242 -4.90 18.21 16.36
N GLU A 243 -5.95 18.86 15.85
CA GLU A 243 -6.78 18.37 14.74
C GLU A 243 -5.99 18.04 13.45
N VAL A 244 -4.86 18.73 13.21
CA VAL A 244 -3.98 18.46 12.06
C VAL A 244 -3.44 17.02 12.01
N ILE A 245 -3.41 16.34 13.17
CA ILE A 245 -3.01 14.93 13.26
C ILE A 245 -4.14 13.99 12.80
N ASN A 246 -5.40 14.45 12.83
CA ASN A 246 -6.57 13.67 12.43
C ASN A 246 -6.96 13.94 10.96
N THR A 247 -5.99 13.86 10.08
CA THR A 247 -6.19 14.19 8.66
C THR A 247 -5.89 13.02 7.74
N VAL A 248 -6.47 13.07 6.55
CA VAL A 248 -6.13 12.21 5.41
C VAL A 248 -5.93 13.08 4.17
N ILE A 249 -5.09 12.62 3.24
CA ILE A 249 -4.89 13.30 1.96
C ILE A 249 -5.86 12.71 0.93
N ASP A 250 -6.57 13.59 0.24
CA ASP A 250 -7.45 13.26 -0.88
C ASP A 250 -7.07 14.12 -2.09
N GLY A 251 -6.26 13.57 -2.98
CA GLY A 251 -5.64 14.33 -4.08
C GLY A 251 -4.79 15.49 -3.57
N ASP A 252 -5.19 16.72 -3.91
CA ASP A 252 -4.55 17.97 -3.49
C ASP A 252 -5.21 18.61 -2.25
N GLU A 253 -6.18 17.90 -1.62
CA GLU A 253 -6.92 18.39 -0.46
C GLU A 253 -6.49 17.69 0.82
N ILE A 254 -6.55 18.42 1.95
CA ILE A 254 -6.38 17.89 3.29
C ILE A 254 -7.76 17.77 3.92
N LEU A 255 -8.19 16.54 4.14
CA LEU A 255 -9.47 16.24 4.78
C LEU A 255 -9.29 16.06 6.29
N TYR A 256 -9.78 17.01 7.08
CA TYR A 256 -9.87 16.91 8.53
C TYR A 256 -11.03 15.99 8.90
N LYS A 257 -10.74 14.89 9.59
CA LYS A 257 -11.76 13.91 9.98
C LYS A 257 -12.51 14.38 11.23
N ALA A 258 -13.85 14.32 11.17
CA ALA A 258 -14.69 14.68 12.31
C ALA A 258 -14.56 13.65 13.45
N ASP A 259 -14.50 12.36 13.10
CA ASP A 259 -14.38 11.27 14.07
C ASP A 259 -12.91 10.90 14.29
N ILE A 260 -12.56 10.55 15.52
CA ILE A 260 -11.23 10.06 15.88
C ILE A 260 -11.25 8.53 15.86
N ASN A 261 -10.96 7.96 14.68
CA ASN A 261 -10.95 6.53 14.42
C ASN A 261 -9.49 6.05 14.33
N ILE A 262 -9.07 5.24 15.29
CA ILE A 262 -7.65 4.84 15.40
C ILE A 262 -7.47 3.39 14.99
N GLY A 263 -6.65 3.17 13.96
CA GLY A 263 -6.20 1.84 13.57
C GLY A 263 -5.22 1.26 14.59
N VAL A 264 -5.27 -0.04 14.80
CA VAL A 264 -4.27 -0.78 15.59
C VAL A 264 -3.62 -1.83 14.71
N ALA A 265 -2.29 -1.78 14.61
CA ALA A 265 -1.55 -2.76 13.83
C ALA A 265 -1.52 -4.12 14.54
N VAL A 266 -1.98 -5.16 13.86
CA VAL A 266 -2.02 -6.55 14.37
C VAL A 266 -1.22 -7.44 13.44
N ASP A 267 -0.20 -8.10 14.00
CA ASP A 267 0.59 -9.11 13.30
C ASP A 267 -0.18 -10.43 13.23
N ILE A 268 -0.30 -11.00 12.03
CA ILE A 268 -0.93 -12.29 11.76
C ILE A 268 0.01 -13.16 10.92
N ALA A 269 -0.19 -14.47 10.91
CA ALA A 269 0.67 -15.41 10.19
C ALA A 269 0.88 -15.07 8.69
N SER A 270 -0.11 -14.46 8.05
CA SER A 270 -0.06 -14.07 6.63
C SER A 270 0.49 -12.66 6.38
N GLY A 271 0.70 -11.83 7.42
CA GLY A 271 1.19 -10.46 7.31
C GLY A 271 0.70 -9.54 8.41
N LEU A 272 0.48 -8.26 8.08
CA LEU A 272 0.01 -7.23 9.00
C LEU A 272 -1.37 -6.72 8.54
N VAL A 273 -2.31 -6.61 9.47
CA VAL A 273 -3.62 -5.96 9.24
C VAL A 273 -3.82 -4.83 10.24
N VAL A 274 -4.66 -3.85 9.89
CA VAL A 274 -4.90 -2.66 10.72
C VAL A 274 -6.40 -2.48 10.93
N PRO A 275 -7.03 -3.25 11.85
CA PRO A 275 -8.39 -2.98 12.24
C PRO A 275 -8.54 -1.63 12.96
N VAL A 276 -9.73 -1.03 12.89
CA VAL A 276 -10.01 0.34 13.31
C VAL A 276 -10.95 0.36 14.50
N VAL A 277 -10.50 0.98 15.59
CA VAL A 277 -11.33 1.34 16.76
C VAL A 277 -11.98 2.69 16.46
N ARG A 278 -13.31 2.71 16.37
CA ARG A 278 -14.07 3.93 16.04
C ARG A 278 -14.30 4.78 17.28
N ASN A 279 -14.30 6.12 17.09
CA ASN A 279 -14.59 7.09 18.15
C ASN A 279 -13.79 6.82 19.44
N ALA A 280 -12.47 6.62 19.28
CA ALA A 280 -11.57 6.21 20.38
C ALA A 280 -11.54 7.22 21.54
N ASN A 281 -11.77 8.52 21.26
CA ASN A 281 -11.83 9.60 22.25
C ASN A 281 -13.00 9.45 23.24
N HIS A 282 -14.12 8.88 22.79
CA HIS A 282 -15.33 8.70 23.62
C HIS A 282 -15.34 7.39 24.43
N LYS A 283 -14.30 6.58 24.31
CA LYS A 283 -14.18 5.30 25.01
C LYS A 283 -13.20 5.39 26.16
N ASP A 284 -13.50 4.71 27.26
CA ASP A 284 -12.57 4.53 28.37
C ASP A 284 -11.50 3.45 28.06
N VAL A 285 -10.46 3.41 28.88
CA VAL A 285 -9.33 2.47 28.67
C VAL A 285 -9.75 1.00 28.77
N PRO A 286 -10.65 0.58 29.71
CA PRO A 286 -11.16 -0.79 29.72
C PRO A 286 -11.89 -1.19 28.43
N THR A 287 -12.78 -0.33 27.94
CA THR A 287 -13.51 -0.55 26.68
C THR A 287 -12.55 -0.67 25.48
N LEU A 288 -11.58 0.25 25.38
CA LEU A 288 -10.55 0.20 24.36
C LEU A 288 -9.74 -1.10 24.42
N SER A 289 -9.34 -1.53 25.64
CA SER A 289 -8.57 -2.76 25.83
C SER A 289 -9.35 -3.98 25.36
N HIS A 290 -10.63 -4.07 25.69
CA HIS A 290 -11.52 -5.15 25.27
C HIS A 290 -11.72 -5.16 23.74
N GLU A 291 -11.99 -4.00 23.16
CA GLU A 291 -12.21 -3.88 21.71
C GLU A 291 -10.96 -4.23 20.88
N ILE A 292 -9.79 -3.75 21.31
CA ILE A 292 -8.50 -4.10 20.69
C ILE A 292 -8.25 -5.62 20.77
N ALA A 293 -8.50 -6.24 21.94
CA ALA A 293 -8.34 -7.69 22.10
C ALA A 293 -9.28 -8.45 21.17
N LYS A 294 -10.56 -8.05 21.06
CA LYS A 294 -11.55 -8.66 20.17
C LYS A 294 -11.17 -8.51 18.69
N LEU A 295 -10.71 -7.33 18.27
CA LEU A 295 -10.27 -7.10 16.89
C LEU A 295 -9.02 -7.91 16.56
N SER A 296 -8.07 -8.02 17.52
CA SER A 296 -6.87 -8.84 17.37
C SER A 296 -7.20 -10.34 17.26
N GLU A 297 -8.17 -10.82 18.03
CA GLU A 297 -8.65 -12.20 17.93
C GLU A 297 -9.28 -12.49 16.56
N LYS A 298 -10.18 -11.61 16.09
CA LYS A 298 -10.77 -11.70 14.75
C LYS A 298 -9.72 -11.67 13.65
N ALA A 299 -8.69 -10.81 13.79
CA ALA A 299 -7.58 -10.75 12.86
C ALA A 299 -6.86 -12.09 12.73
N ASN A 300 -6.53 -12.71 13.86
CA ASN A 300 -5.86 -14.02 13.89
C ASN A 300 -6.72 -15.15 13.34
N GLN A 301 -8.04 -15.06 13.49
CA GLN A 301 -9.01 -16.02 12.94
C GLN A 301 -9.34 -15.77 11.46
N GLY A 302 -8.85 -14.67 10.85
CA GLY A 302 -9.18 -14.28 9.49
C GLY A 302 -10.66 -13.88 9.31
N SER A 303 -11.33 -13.46 10.39
CA SER A 303 -12.77 -13.15 10.43
C SER A 303 -13.08 -11.66 10.51
N LEU A 304 -12.09 -10.78 10.23
CA LEU A 304 -12.31 -9.34 10.11
C LEU A 304 -13.14 -9.01 8.87
N PHE A 305 -14.15 -8.18 9.06
CA PHE A 305 -14.88 -7.58 7.94
C PHE A 305 -14.12 -6.38 7.37
N GLN A 306 -14.30 -6.10 6.09
CA GLN A 306 -13.67 -4.96 5.43
C GLN A 306 -14.02 -3.63 6.14
N ALA A 307 -15.28 -3.46 6.56
CA ALA A 307 -15.71 -2.29 7.31
C ALA A 307 -14.97 -2.08 8.65
N GLU A 308 -14.38 -3.14 9.23
CA GLU A 308 -13.57 -3.05 10.45
C GLU A 308 -12.13 -2.60 10.17
N MET A 309 -11.70 -2.53 8.91
CA MET A 309 -10.36 -2.10 8.48
C MET A 309 -10.36 -0.75 7.76
N GLU A 310 -11.51 -0.14 7.57
CA GLU A 310 -11.68 1.13 6.84
C GLU A 310 -12.06 2.30 7.76
N GLY A 311 -11.79 3.51 7.30
CA GLY A 311 -12.22 4.75 7.96
C GLY A 311 -11.35 5.19 9.13
N GLY A 312 -10.16 4.59 9.32
CA GLY A 312 -9.17 5.08 10.28
C GLY A 312 -8.49 6.36 9.78
N SER A 313 -8.23 7.29 10.68
CA SER A 313 -7.55 8.57 10.40
C SER A 313 -6.14 8.65 11.01
N PHE A 314 -5.85 7.79 11.97
CA PHE A 314 -4.57 7.67 12.66
C PHE A 314 -4.31 6.20 12.96
N THR A 315 -3.06 5.79 13.14
CA THR A 315 -2.72 4.39 13.47
C THR A 315 -1.77 4.33 14.67
N VAL A 316 -1.97 3.35 15.54
CA VAL A 316 -1.04 2.97 16.61
C VAL A 316 -0.46 1.59 16.30
N THR A 317 0.86 1.46 16.33
CA THR A 317 1.58 0.20 16.12
C THR A 317 2.51 -0.08 17.29
N ASN A 318 2.43 -1.25 17.89
CA ASN A 318 3.19 -1.62 19.08
C ASN A 318 4.05 -2.86 18.79
N VAL A 319 5.36 -2.66 18.75
CA VAL A 319 6.36 -3.73 18.62
C VAL A 319 7.24 -3.88 19.87
N GLY A 320 6.90 -3.16 20.93
CA GLY A 320 7.63 -3.20 22.19
C GLY A 320 7.66 -4.58 22.85
N MET A 321 6.62 -5.42 22.63
CA MET A 321 6.59 -6.80 23.09
C MET A 321 7.67 -7.67 22.43
N LEU A 322 8.20 -7.25 21.29
CA LEU A 322 9.29 -7.91 20.56
C LEU A 322 10.66 -7.34 20.90
N ALA A 323 10.77 -6.58 22.00
CA ALA A 323 11.98 -5.91 22.48
C ALA A 323 12.57 -4.87 21.51
N VAL A 324 11.76 -4.31 20.62
CA VAL A 324 12.17 -3.19 19.74
C VAL A 324 12.01 -1.89 20.51
N GLU A 325 13.12 -1.18 20.73
CA GLU A 325 13.13 0.06 21.50
C GLU A 325 12.69 1.26 20.67
N LEU A 326 13.25 1.36 19.46
CA LEU A 326 13.07 2.48 18.54
C LEU A 326 12.84 1.95 17.13
N PHE A 327 11.91 2.54 16.40
CA PHE A 327 11.69 2.25 14.99
C PHE A 327 10.95 3.41 14.32
N THR A 328 10.97 3.44 13.01
CA THR A 328 10.29 4.45 12.19
C THR A 328 9.14 3.77 11.45
N PRO A 329 7.90 3.81 11.95
CA PRO A 329 6.77 3.18 11.29
C PRO A 329 6.47 3.82 9.93
N ILE A 330 5.93 3.02 8.98
CA ILE A 330 5.45 3.51 7.71
C ILE A 330 3.99 3.96 7.89
N ILE A 331 3.65 5.13 7.37
CA ILE A 331 2.30 5.69 7.45
C ILE A 331 1.32 4.78 6.70
N ASN A 332 0.16 4.52 7.28
CA ASN A 332 -0.93 3.80 6.62
C ASN A 332 -1.69 4.76 5.69
N PHE A 333 -1.11 5.03 4.51
CA PHE A 333 -1.69 5.95 3.53
C PHE A 333 -3.15 5.59 3.21
N PRO A 334 -4.10 6.56 3.09
CA PRO A 334 -3.92 8.02 2.99
C PRO A 334 -3.88 8.80 4.32
N GLN A 335 -3.77 8.13 5.47
CA GLN A 335 -3.54 8.80 6.75
C GLN A 335 -2.25 9.64 6.71
N THR A 336 -2.17 10.66 7.56
CA THR A 336 -1.03 11.56 7.61
C THR A 336 -0.07 11.30 8.76
N ALA A 337 -0.45 10.45 9.73
CA ALA A 337 0.40 10.14 10.86
C ALA A 337 0.17 8.74 11.45
N ILE A 338 1.20 8.21 12.12
CA ILE A 338 1.20 6.92 12.83
C ILE A 338 2.08 7.01 14.07
N MET A 339 1.64 6.45 15.19
CA MET A 339 2.38 6.34 16.44
C MET A 339 2.96 4.94 16.61
N GLY A 340 4.28 4.85 16.67
CA GLY A 340 5.00 3.64 17.06
C GLY A 340 5.25 3.59 18.56
N VAL A 341 5.03 2.42 19.18
CA VAL A 341 5.25 2.16 20.60
C VAL A 341 6.41 1.19 20.76
N GLY A 342 7.46 1.64 21.41
CA GLY A 342 8.66 0.86 21.69
C GLY A 342 8.58 0.05 22.96
N ALA A 343 9.65 -0.73 23.24
CA ALA A 343 9.77 -1.55 24.43
C ALA A 343 9.87 -0.70 25.70
N ILE A 344 9.27 -1.19 26.78
CA ILE A 344 9.44 -0.62 28.12
C ILE A 344 10.72 -1.19 28.74
N GLN A 345 11.61 -0.28 29.15
CA GLN A 345 12.85 -0.63 29.87
C GLN A 345 12.85 -0.04 31.26
N ARG A 346 13.48 -0.72 32.21
CA ARG A 346 13.73 -0.16 33.54
C ARG A 346 15.12 0.46 33.57
N LEU A 347 15.15 1.79 33.59
CA LEU A 347 16.39 2.58 33.51
C LEU A 347 16.56 3.46 34.75
N PRO A 348 17.81 3.73 35.21
CA PRO A 348 18.07 4.70 36.26
C PRO A 348 17.79 6.12 35.73
N ARG A 349 17.05 6.90 36.51
CA ARG A 349 16.78 8.33 36.21
C ARG A 349 16.92 9.17 37.46
N PHE A 350 17.44 10.38 37.32
CA PHE A 350 17.32 11.39 38.37
C PHE A 350 15.85 11.81 38.49
N VAL A 351 15.35 11.84 39.74
CA VAL A 351 13.92 12.13 39.99
C VAL A 351 13.64 13.56 40.41
N GLU A 352 14.66 14.32 40.76
CA GLU A 352 14.58 15.73 41.12
C GLU A 352 15.81 16.47 40.57
N ASP A 353 15.61 17.65 39.98
CA ASP A 353 16.68 18.44 39.40
C ASP A 353 17.71 18.97 40.46
N SER A 354 17.31 18.95 41.73
CA SER A 354 18.12 19.46 42.86
C SER A 354 18.74 18.37 43.73
N SER A 355 18.50 17.08 43.40
CA SER A 355 19.01 15.95 44.17
C SER A 355 19.75 14.94 43.28
N ASP A 356 20.82 14.32 43.80
CA ASP A 356 21.51 13.20 43.18
C ASP A 356 20.75 11.89 43.35
N LYS A 357 19.44 11.93 43.72
CA LYS A 357 18.62 10.74 43.93
C LYS A 357 18.29 10.08 42.61
N VAL A 358 18.74 8.83 42.46
CA VAL A 358 18.47 8.01 41.27
C VAL A 358 17.45 6.94 41.62
N GLU A 359 16.40 6.83 40.80
CA GLU A 359 15.39 5.78 40.90
C GLU A 359 15.32 4.95 39.62
N GLY A 360 14.87 3.69 39.73
CA GLY A 360 14.56 2.88 38.58
C GLY A 360 13.19 3.24 38.03
N ARG A 361 13.16 3.91 36.89
CA ARG A 361 11.94 4.30 36.17
C ARG A 361 11.68 3.40 34.98
N TYR A 362 10.40 3.22 34.63
CA TYR A 362 10.00 2.50 33.43
C TYR A 362 9.92 3.50 32.27
N ILE A 363 10.83 3.38 31.32
CA ILE A 363 11.00 4.29 30.19
C ILE A 363 10.58 3.59 28.91
N MET A 364 9.88 4.28 28.06
CA MET A 364 9.44 3.85 26.73
C MET A 364 9.68 4.97 25.72
N HIS A 365 9.89 4.61 24.46
CA HIS A 365 9.95 5.58 23.38
C HIS A 365 8.70 5.49 22.51
N LEU A 366 8.18 6.67 22.17
CA LEU A 366 7.13 6.87 21.18
C LEU A 366 7.75 7.44 19.90
N SER A 367 7.42 6.85 18.77
CA SER A 367 7.90 7.27 17.45
C SER A 367 6.71 7.77 16.62
N LEU A 368 6.52 9.08 16.55
CA LEU A 368 5.51 9.70 15.69
C LEU A 368 6.09 9.88 14.29
N THR A 369 5.62 9.10 13.33
CA THR A 369 5.90 9.35 11.90
C THR A 369 4.73 10.08 11.27
N TYR A 370 5.01 11.14 10.53
CA TYR A 370 4.00 12.00 9.92
C TYR A 370 4.44 12.49 8.54
N ASP A 371 3.46 12.89 7.73
CA ASP A 371 3.69 13.46 6.41
C ASP A 371 3.94 14.97 6.52
N HIS A 372 5.18 15.39 6.25
CA HIS A 372 5.60 16.78 6.39
C HIS A 372 4.99 17.72 5.35
N ARG A 373 4.25 17.21 4.38
CA ARG A 373 3.43 18.02 3.48
C ARG A 373 2.19 18.61 4.17
N VAL A 374 1.73 17.96 5.26
CA VAL A 374 0.52 18.32 5.99
C VAL A 374 0.83 18.77 7.42
N ILE A 375 1.75 18.08 8.08
CA ILE A 375 2.08 18.29 9.49
C ILE A 375 3.51 18.81 9.61
N ASP A 376 3.66 20.04 10.08
CA ASP A 376 4.97 20.62 10.37
C ASP A 376 5.59 20.06 11.66
N GLY A 377 6.90 20.24 11.80
CA GLY A 377 7.65 19.71 12.95
C GLY A 377 7.19 20.24 14.31
N ALA A 378 6.80 21.50 14.42
CA ALA A 378 6.35 22.09 15.69
C ALA A 378 4.97 21.58 16.14
N PRO A 379 3.92 21.49 15.27
CA PRO A 379 2.67 20.79 15.59
C PRO A 379 2.89 19.34 16.01
N ALA A 380 3.71 18.59 15.27
CA ALA A 380 4.03 17.20 15.59
C ALA A 380 4.71 17.06 16.96
N ALA A 381 5.64 17.94 17.28
CA ALA A 381 6.33 17.95 18.57
C ALA A 381 5.39 18.30 19.75
N ARG A 382 4.48 19.27 19.55
CA ARG A 382 3.44 19.59 20.57
C ARG A 382 2.49 18.41 20.82
N PHE A 383 2.05 17.73 19.77
CA PHE A 383 1.25 16.53 19.88
C PHE A 383 1.99 15.42 20.64
N SER A 384 3.23 15.09 20.24
CA SER A 384 4.04 14.07 20.92
C SER A 384 4.26 14.41 22.41
N ARG A 385 4.49 15.69 22.72
CA ARG A 385 4.62 16.18 24.10
C ARG A 385 3.30 15.97 24.87
N HIS A 386 2.16 16.30 24.30
CA HIS A 386 0.86 16.14 24.95
C HIS A 386 0.59 14.65 25.24
N VAL A 387 0.82 13.75 24.28
CA VAL A 387 0.71 12.31 24.50
C VAL A 387 1.65 11.81 25.60
N ARG A 388 2.90 12.31 25.62
CA ARG A 388 3.87 12.03 26.69
C ARG A 388 3.33 12.45 28.05
N ASP A 389 2.87 13.69 28.17
CA ASP A 389 2.43 14.27 29.43
C ASP A 389 1.19 13.49 29.99
N LEU A 390 0.24 13.08 29.11
CA LEU A 390 -0.88 12.22 29.46
C LEU A 390 -0.45 10.82 29.94
N LEU A 391 0.59 10.25 29.37
CA LEU A 391 1.09 8.93 29.80
C LEU A 391 1.93 9.00 31.06
N GLN A 392 2.62 10.10 31.31
CA GLN A 392 3.36 10.33 32.57
C GLN A 392 2.40 10.51 33.76
N ASP A 393 1.28 11.23 33.56
CA ASP A 393 0.16 11.36 34.52
C ASP A 393 -1.02 10.50 34.04
N ALA A 394 -0.79 9.19 34.02
CA ALA A 394 -1.72 8.23 33.40
C ALA A 394 -3.08 8.09 34.13
N ASP A 395 -3.22 8.65 35.31
CA ASP A 395 -4.52 8.69 36.03
C ASP A 395 -5.56 9.53 35.26
N GLN A 396 -5.12 10.54 34.50
CA GLN A 396 -5.96 11.36 33.62
C GLN A 396 -6.65 10.58 32.50
N LEU A 397 -6.11 9.41 32.11
CA LEU A 397 -6.69 8.56 31.06
C LEU A 397 -7.99 7.87 31.50
N PHE A 398 -8.33 7.92 32.80
CA PHE A 398 -9.49 7.27 33.40
C PHE A 398 -10.56 8.27 33.87
N ILE A 399 -10.38 9.56 33.62
CA ILE A 399 -11.34 10.63 33.85
C ILE A 399 -12.14 10.85 32.55
#